data_3c3cc8c51071832ddbbc7603a52e98f2
#
_entry.id   3c3cc8c51071832ddbbc7603a52e98f2
#
_cell.length_a   1.000
_cell.length_b   1.000
_cell.length_c   1.000
_cell.angle_alpha   90.00
_cell.angle_beta   90.00
_cell.angle_gamma   90.00
#
_symmetry.space_group_name_H-M   'P 1'
#
loop_
_entity.id
_entity.type
_entity.pdbx_description
1 polymer ?
#
loop_
_entity_poly.entity_id
_entity_poly.type
_entity_poly.pdbx_seq_one_letter_code
_entity_poly.pdbx_strand_id
1 'polypeptide(L)'
;MTLLNTTFHVHKSVDALFVKWVKEIYLPIAKESGLSNPLFTRIMTQVDPEATSYAVQLQASSHSEAEKWHDTSAAKLKEALAREVGERVLHFSTYMEIID
;
A
#
# COMPACT_ATOMS: atom_id res chain seq x y z
N MET A 1 -11.67 8.58 -12.81
CA MET A 1 -10.37 8.30 -12.16
C MET A 1 -10.61 7.60 -10.83
N THR A 2 -9.84 6.57 -10.57
CA THR A 2 -10.00 5.74 -9.37
C THR A 2 -8.80 5.92 -8.46
N LEU A 3 -9.07 6.09 -7.17
CA LEU A 3 -8.06 6.12 -6.13
C LEU A 3 -8.02 4.75 -5.46
N LEU A 4 -6.86 4.11 -5.47
CA LEU A 4 -6.64 2.88 -4.72
C LEU A 4 -5.88 3.23 -3.45
N ASN A 5 -6.52 3.00 -2.31
CA ASN A 5 -5.90 3.21 -1.00
C ASN A 5 -5.66 1.85 -0.34
N THR A 6 -4.43 1.60 0.06
CA THR A 6 -4.10 0.42 0.86
C THR A 6 -3.62 0.89 2.23
N THR A 7 -4.30 0.43 3.27
CA THR A 7 -3.91 0.71 4.65
C THR A 7 -3.11 -0.47 5.17
N PHE A 8 -1.93 -0.19 5.72
CA PHE A 8 -1.05 -1.20 6.30
C PHE A 8 -0.93 -0.95 7.80
N HIS A 9 -1.13 -2.01 8.58
CA HIS A 9 -0.94 -1.99 10.02
C HIS A 9 0.37 -2.73 10.29
N VAL A 10 1.38 -1.99 10.77
CA VAL A 10 2.76 -2.46 10.80
C VAL A 10 3.28 -2.55 12.23
N HIS A 11 3.66 -3.76 12.66
CA HIS A 11 4.25 -3.95 13.97
C HIS A 11 5.60 -3.21 14.05
N LYS A 12 5.89 -2.62 15.19
CA LYS A 12 7.10 -1.82 15.39
C LYS A 12 8.40 -2.56 15.06
N SER A 13 8.42 -3.87 15.24
CA SER A 13 9.61 -4.68 14.97
C SER A 13 10.03 -4.70 13.50
N VAL A 14 9.11 -4.42 12.59
CA VAL A 14 9.37 -4.43 11.14
C VAL A 14 9.10 -3.09 10.47
N ASP A 15 8.93 -2.04 11.27
CA ASP A 15 8.58 -0.72 10.75
C ASP A 15 9.59 -0.18 9.73
N ALA A 16 10.87 -0.20 10.08
CA ALA A 16 11.93 0.30 9.19
C ALA A 16 12.02 -0.50 7.89
N LEU A 17 11.88 -1.82 7.97
CA LEU A 17 11.86 -2.70 6.81
C LEU A 17 10.67 -2.36 5.91
N PHE A 18 9.50 -2.16 6.50
CA PHE A 18 8.29 -1.83 5.77
C PHE A 18 8.43 -0.49 5.02
N VAL A 19 8.88 0.55 5.69
CA VAL A 19 9.04 1.88 5.06
C VAL A 19 10.01 1.81 3.88
N LYS A 20 11.11 1.10 4.05
CA LYS A 20 12.09 0.89 2.98
C LYS A 20 11.48 0.13 1.80
N TRP A 21 10.71 -0.92 2.08
CA TRP A 21 10.03 -1.73 1.07
C TRP A 21 9.07 -0.87 0.23
N VAL A 22 8.27 -0.01 0.86
CA VAL A 22 7.35 0.88 0.15
C VAL A 22 8.12 1.82 -0.77
N LYS A 23 9.14 2.49 -0.24
CA LYS A 23 9.90 3.50 -0.98
C LYS A 23 10.73 2.92 -2.12
N GLU A 24 11.34 1.76 -1.91
CA GLU A 24 12.31 1.21 -2.86
C GLU A 24 11.72 0.17 -3.81
N ILE A 25 10.63 -0.46 -3.46
CA ILE A 25 10.04 -1.56 -4.24
C ILE A 25 8.62 -1.25 -4.67
N TYR A 26 7.72 -1.05 -3.72
CA TYR A 26 6.29 -0.95 -3.99
C TYR A 26 5.93 0.26 -4.87
N LEU A 27 6.33 1.45 -4.45
CA LEU A 27 6.02 2.67 -5.21
C LEU A 27 6.71 2.75 -6.57
N PRO A 28 8.00 2.39 -6.72
CA PRO A 28 8.63 2.38 -8.04
C PRO A 28 7.94 1.44 -9.02
N ILE A 29 7.56 0.24 -8.59
CA ILE A 29 6.86 -0.72 -9.45
C ILE A 29 5.47 -0.22 -9.81
N ALA A 30 4.76 0.40 -8.88
CA ALA A 30 3.46 1.01 -9.16
C ALA A 30 3.55 2.08 -10.24
N LYS A 31 4.55 2.94 -10.18
CA LYS A 31 4.78 3.97 -11.20
C LYS A 31 5.09 3.36 -12.56
N GLU A 32 5.93 2.34 -12.60
CA GLU A 32 6.26 1.63 -13.84
C GLU A 32 5.03 0.96 -14.44
N SER A 33 4.05 0.59 -13.62
CA SER A 33 2.80 -0.03 -14.05
C SER A 33 1.77 1.00 -14.55
N GLY A 34 2.13 2.28 -14.56
CA GLY A 34 1.25 3.33 -15.08
C GLY A 34 0.36 4.00 -14.05
N LEU A 35 0.50 3.67 -12.78
CA LEU A 35 -0.24 4.35 -11.73
C LEU A 35 0.40 5.71 -11.41
N SER A 36 -0.42 6.67 -11.01
CA SER A 36 0.01 8.04 -10.82
C SER A 36 -0.28 8.58 -9.42
N ASN A 37 0.29 9.74 -9.15
CA ASN A 37 0.08 10.50 -7.91
C ASN A 37 0.26 9.65 -6.64
N PRO A 38 1.39 8.95 -6.49
CA PRO A 38 1.62 8.13 -5.30
C PRO A 38 1.72 9.00 -4.07
N LEU A 39 1.10 8.56 -2.99
CA LEU A 39 1.16 9.23 -1.70
C LEU A 39 1.34 8.17 -0.62
N PHE A 40 2.38 8.31 0.18
CA PHE A 40 2.69 7.41 1.28
C PHE A 40 2.62 8.21 2.58
N THR A 41 1.67 7.89 3.44
CA THR A 41 1.40 8.65 4.66
C THR A 41 1.40 7.77 5.90
N ARG A 42 1.77 8.37 7.03
CA ARG A 42 1.57 7.74 8.33
C ARG A 42 0.26 8.25 8.90
N ILE A 43 -0.57 7.34 9.38
CA ILE A 43 -1.80 7.71 10.06
C ILE A 43 -1.43 8.17 11.47
N MET A 44 -1.78 9.40 11.80
CA MET A 44 -1.34 10.05 13.04
C MET A 44 -2.09 9.57 14.27
N THR A 45 -3.33 9.09 14.11
CA THR A 45 -4.11 8.54 15.21
C THR A 45 -3.61 7.14 15.54
N GLN A 46 -2.93 7.00 16.65
CA GLN A 46 -2.38 5.72 17.08
C GLN A 46 -3.31 5.05 18.06
N VAL A 47 -3.79 3.85 17.72
CA VAL A 47 -4.67 3.05 18.57
C VAL A 47 -3.94 1.85 19.19
N ASP A 48 -2.79 1.48 18.66
CA ASP A 48 -1.98 0.36 19.12
C ASP A 48 -0.55 0.86 19.39
N PRO A 49 -0.05 0.81 20.65
CA PRO A 49 1.30 1.27 20.95
C PRO A 49 2.40 0.40 20.33
N GLU A 50 2.06 -0.81 19.88
CA GLU A 50 3.02 -1.76 19.29
C GLU A 50 3.05 -1.68 17.77
N ALA A 51 2.21 -0.85 17.15
CA ALA A 51 2.11 -0.79 15.70
C ALA A 51 1.84 0.63 15.21
N THR A 52 2.18 0.86 13.94
CA THR A 52 1.90 2.09 13.23
C THR A 52 1.09 1.76 11.99
N SER A 53 0.10 2.58 11.68
CA SER A 53 -0.69 2.43 10.47
C SER A 53 -0.21 3.41 9.40
N TYR A 54 -0.12 2.92 8.16
CA TYR A 54 0.27 3.71 7.00
C TYR A 54 -0.79 3.59 5.92
N ALA A 55 -0.90 4.62 5.11
CA ALA A 55 -1.75 4.59 3.92
C ALA A 55 -0.89 4.82 2.69
N VAL A 56 -1.05 3.97 1.69
CA VAL A 56 -0.43 4.13 0.37
C VAL A 56 -1.55 4.36 -0.63
N GLN A 57 -1.54 5.53 -1.26
CA GLN A 57 -2.56 5.91 -2.24
C GLN A 57 -1.95 6.01 -3.62
N LEU A 58 -2.68 5.48 -4.60
CA LEU A 58 -2.28 5.48 -6.00
C LEU A 58 -3.52 5.78 -6.85
N GLN A 59 -3.33 6.49 -7.96
CA GLN A 59 -4.41 6.78 -8.89
C GLN A 59 -4.27 5.97 -10.17
N ALA A 60 -5.39 5.43 -10.63
CA ALA A 60 -5.51 4.74 -11.90
C ALA A 60 -6.54 5.45 -12.77
N SER A 61 -6.42 5.29 -14.09
CA SER A 61 -7.34 5.92 -15.05
C SER A 61 -8.76 5.33 -14.97
N SER A 62 -8.88 4.10 -14.48
CA SER A 62 -10.16 3.41 -14.35
C SER A 62 -10.14 2.44 -13.17
N HIS A 63 -11.33 2.04 -12.73
CA HIS A 63 -11.49 1.00 -11.71
C HIS A 63 -10.89 -0.32 -12.16
N SER A 64 -11.10 -0.68 -13.42
CA SER A 64 -10.56 -1.91 -14.02
C SER A 64 -9.03 -1.95 -13.96
N GLU A 65 -8.38 -0.84 -14.27
CA GLU A 65 -6.93 -0.73 -14.20
C GLU A 65 -6.42 -0.85 -12.76
N ALA A 66 -7.11 -0.23 -11.81
CA ALA A 66 -6.78 -0.32 -10.39
C ALA A 66 -6.90 -1.77 -9.89
N GLU A 67 -7.99 -2.45 -10.24
CA GLU A 67 -8.19 -3.84 -9.87
C GLU A 67 -7.13 -4.76 -10.46
N LYS A 68 -6.79 -4.56 -11.73
CA LYS A 68 -5.78 -5.37 -12.41
C LYS A 68 -4.44 -5.27 -11.68
N TRP A 69 -4.02 -4.07 -11.34
CA TRP A 69 -2.76 -3.87 -10.63
C TRP A 69 -2.80 -4.49 -9.23
N HIS A 70 -3.89 -4.25 -8.50
CA HIS A 70 -4.10 -4.79 -7.16
C HIS A 70 -4.05 -6.33 -7.14
N ASP A 71 -4.72 -6.96 -8.09
CA ASP A 71 -4.88 -8.41 -8.13
C ASP A 71 -3.68 -9.15 -8.72
N THR A 72 -2.78 -8.44 -9.39
CA THR A 72 -1.59 -9.02 -10.01
C THR A 72 -0.30 -8.58 -9.34
N SER A 73 0.26 -7.44 -9.77
CA SER A 73 1.56 -6.97 -9.28
C SER A 73 1.56 -6.67 -7.79
N ALA A 74 0.55 -5.95 -7.30
CA ALA A 74 0.47 -5.60 -5.88
C ALA A 74 0.32 -6.86 -5.02
N ALA A 75 -0.50 -7.81 -5.46
CA ALA A 75 -0.70 -9.06 -4.73
C ALA A 75 0.61 -9.83 -4.58
N LYS A 76 1.42 -9.91 -5.65
CA LYS A 76 2.72 -10.58 -5.62
C LYS A 76 3.71 -9.87 -4.70
N LEU A 77 3.73 -8.55 -4.74
CA LEU A 77 4.60 -7.74 -3.88
C LEU A 77 4.27 -7.92 -2.40
N LYS A 78 2.97 -7.91 -2.07
CA LYS A 78 2.52 -8.11 -0.70
C LYS A 78 2.77 -9.54 -0.21
N GLU A 79 2.63 -10.52 -1.09
CA GLU A 79 2.94 -11.91 -0.78
C GLU A 79 4.42 -12.09 -0.46
N ALA A 80 5.30 -11.47 -1.25
CA ALA A 80 6.74 -11.50 -1.02
C ALA A 80 7.09 -10.85 0.33
N LEU A 81 6.44 -9.73 0.66
CA LEU A 81 6.63 -9.08 1.96
C LEU A 81 6.15 -10.00 3.09
N ALA A 82 5.00 -10.65 2.93
CA ALA A 82 4.44 -11.53 3.95
C ALA A 82 5.35 -12.72 4.26
N ARG A 83 6.14 -13.20 3.31
CA ARG A 83 7.11 -14.26 3.54
C ARG A 83 8.20 -13.85 4.52
N GLU A 84 8.53 -12.55 4.57
CA GLU A 84 9.55 -12.04 5.48
C GLU A 84 8.98 -11.65 6.84
N VAL A 85 7.81 -11.03 6.85
CA VAL A 85 7.26 -10.40 8.07
C VAL A 85 6.06 -11.12 8.67
N GLY A 86 5.44 -12.04 7.92
CA GLY A 86 4.25 -12.76 8.37
C GLY A 86 3.11 -11.80 8.72
N GLU A 87 2.45 -12.07 9.85
CA GLU A 87 1.32 -11.28 10.32
C GLU A 87 1.70 -9.97 10.99
N ARG A 88 2.98 -9.64 11.04
CA ARG A 88 3.44 -8.35 11.60
C ARG A 88 3.09 -7.16 10.71
N VAL A 89 2.68 -7.41 9.47
CA VAL A 89 2.09 -6.42 8.59
C VAL A 89 0.76 -6.96 8.08
N LEU A 90 -0.32 -6.27 8.44
CA LEU A 90 -1.67 -6.57 7.96
C LEU A 90 -2.09 -5.44 7.02
N HIS A 91 -2.95 -5.74 6.06
CA HIS A 91 -3.38 -4.72 5.11
C HIS A 91 -4.78 -4.97 4.59
N PHE A 92 -5.41 -3.88 4.15
CA PHE A 92 -6.66 -3.94 3.38
C PHE A 92 -6.68 -2.79 2.38
N SER A 93 -7.39 -2.97 1.30
CA SER A 93 -7.48 -1.98 0.22
C SER A 93 -8.90 -1.50 0.01
N THR A 94 -9.02 -0.24 -0.40
CA THR A 94 -10.29 0.40 -0.71
C THR A 94 -10.16 1.10 -2.05
N TYR A 95 -11.13 0.90 -2.92
CA TYR A 95 -11.24 1.64 -4.18
C TYR A 95 -12.19 2.80 -3.98
N MET A 96 -11.78 3.98 -4.43
CA MET A 96 -12.59 5.18 -4.31
C MET A 96 -12.68 5.89 -5.65
N GLU A 97 -13.87 6.37 -5.98
CA GLU A 97 -14.06 7.19 -7.16
C GLU A 97 -13.72 8.63 -6.82
N ILE A 98 -12.87 9.26 -7.64
CA ILE A 98 -12.55 10.66 -7.45
C ILE A 98 -13.68 11.47 -8.09
N ILE A 99 -14.42 12.20 -7.25
CA ILE A 99 -15.58 12.99 -7.69
C ILE A 99 -15.17 14.42 -8.00
N ASP A 100 -14.22 14.96 -7.26
CA ASP A 100 -13.80 16.35 -7.41
C ASP A 100 -12.28 16.51 -7.27
#